data_23cc9b03632bf21f0e4a8fbc942968f0
#
_entry.id   23cc9b03632bf21f0e4a8fbc942968f0
#
_cell.length_a   1.000
_cell.length_b   1.000
_cell.length_c   1.000
_cell.angle_alpha   90.00
_cell.angle_beta   90.00
_cell.angle_gamma   90.00
#
_symmetry.space_group_name_H-M   'P 1'
#
loop_
_entity.id
_entity.type
_entity.pdbx_description
1 polymer ?
#
loop_
_entity_poly.entity_id
_entity_poly.type
_entity_poly.pdbx_seq_one_letter_code
_entity_poly.pdbx_strand_id
1 'polypeptide(L)'
;MASSTAEGITSVHLMTSDNKGLNWNYSCPIAQDDSVIFNETSLYETPKGDIVAFLRTAAFDDQACIARSTDGGKSFSKWESMGFQGHPLNALRLPDNRVLLTYGYRHQPFGIRVRILNPECTDFASAPEIILRDDGGNSDIGYTWPVMMDDNHILVTYYFNKDNGIRHIAGTILEIKY
;
A
#
# COMPACT_ATOMS: atom_id res chain seq x y z
N MET A 1 1.21 1.63 -13.04
CA MET A 1 2.62 1.58 -13.46
C MET A 1 3.29 2.89 -13.06
N ALA A 2 4.47 2.82 -12.42
CA ALA A 2 5.31 4.01 -12.24
C ALA A 2 6.13 4.23 -13.50
N SER A 3 6.22 5.46 -13.99
CA SER A 3 7.11 5.84 -15.11
C SER A 3 8.02 6.98 -14.67
N SER A 4 9.31 6.92 -15.03
CA SER A 4 10.21 8.04 -14.89
C SER A 4 10.28 8.81 -16.21
N THR A 5 10.22 10.14 -16.15
CA THR A 5 10.54 10.99 -17.29
C THR A 5 12.05 11.23 -17.37
N ALA A 6 12.53 11.71 -18.51
CA ALA A 6 13.96 12.02 -18.72
C ALA A 6 14.51 13.09 -17.75
N GLU A 7 13.68 13.76 -16.99
CA GLU A 7 14.02 14.81 -16.02
C GLU A 7 13.96 14.34 -14.56
N GLY A 8 13.77 13.03 -14.33
CA GLY A 8 13.70 12.48 -12.97
C GLY A 8 12.35 12.63 -12.28
N ILE A 9 11.34 13.20 -12.93
CA ILE A 9 9.96 13.26 -12.44
C ILE A 9 9.37 11.87 -12.52
N THR A 10 8.85 11.38 -11.41
CA THR A 10 8.10 10.13 -11.39
C THR A 10 6.61 10.40 -11.27
N SER A 11 5.83 9.61 -11.97
CA SER A 11 4.37 9.67 -11.92
C SER A 11 3.78 8.26 -11.90
N VAL A 12 2.62 8.14 -11.27
CA VAL A 12 1.81 6.92 -11.27
C VAL A 12 0.56 7.16 -12.08
N HIS A 13 0.26 6.21 -12.95
CA HIS A 13 -0.85 6.28 -13.89
C HIS A 13 -1.82 5.12 -13.70
N LEU A 14 -3.11 5.41 -13.85
CA LEU A 14 -4.14 4.38 -13.91
C LEU A 14 -4.20 3.79 -15.33
N MET A 15 -4.10 2.48 -15.39
CA MET A 15 -4.39 1.68 -16.58
C MET A 15 -5.62 0.83 -16.33
N THR A 16 -6.53 0.75 -17.27
CA THR A 16 -7.77 -0.03 -17.18
C THR A 16 -7.87 -1.07 -18.28
N SER A 17 -8.57 -2.15 -18.01
CA SER A 17 -8.88 -3.20 -19.00
C SER A 17 -10.36 -3.54 -18.91
N ASP A 18 -11.03 -3.62 -20.06
CA ASP A 18 -12.42 -4.04 -20.22
C ASP A 18 -12.56 -5.49 -20.75
N ASN A 19 -11.43 -6.15 -21.01
CA ASN A 19 -11.36 -7.48 -21.61
C ASN A 19 -10.52 -8.47 -20.79
N LYS A 20 -10.62 -8.43 -19.45
CA LYS A 20 -9.95 -9.32 -18.48
C LYS A 20 -8.42 -9.29 -18.56
N GLY A 21 -7.85 -8.11 -18.84
CA GLY A 21 -6.41 -7.91 -18.85
C GLY A 21 -5.71 -8.27 -20.18
N LEU A 22 -6.44 -8.60 -21.24
CA LEU A 22 -5.84 -8.87 -22.54
C LEU A 22 -5.26 -7.61 -23.19
N ASN A 23 -5.92 -6.46 -23.00
CA ASN A 23 -5.44 -5.15 -23.41
C ASN A 23 -5.61 -4.15 -22.25
N TRP A 24 -4.75 -3.15 -22.21
CA TRP A 24 -4.77 -2.12 -21.17
C TRP A 24 -4.77 -0.73 -21.82
N ASN A 25 -5.68 0.11 -21.38
CA ASN A 25 -5.83 1.48 -21.83
C ASN A 25 -5.38 2.45 -20.72
N TYR A 26 -4.69 3.52 -21.11
CA TYR A 26 -4.40 4.62 -20.22
C TYR A 26 -5.70 5.34 -19.84
N SER A 27 -5.89 5.62 -18.56
CA SER A 27 -7.01 6.41 -18.04
C SER A 27 -6.58 7.81 -17.64
N CYS A 28 -5.84 7.94 -16.56
CA CYS A 28 -5.43 9.23 -16.03
C CYS A 28 -4.18 9.12 -15.15
N PRO A 29 -3.51 10.24 -14.81
CA PRO A 29 -2.51 10.26 -13.75
C PRO A 29 -3.19 10.07 -12.38
N ILE A 30 -2.58 9.27 -11.51
CA ILE A 30 -2.97 9.12 -10.10
C ILE A 30 -2.22 10.14 -9.24
N ALA A 31 -0.91 10.22 -9.42
CA ALA A 31 -0.04 11.14 -8.69
C ALA A 31 1.16 11.54 -9.55
N GLN A 32 1.54 12.79 -9.46
CA GLN A 32 2.74 13.36 -10.06
C GLN A 32 3.22 14.52 -9.21
N ASP A 33 4.53 14.64 -9.02
CA ASP A 33 5.16 15.76 -8.32
C ASP A 33 6.61 15.89 -8.75
N ASP A 34 7.13 17.11 -8.77
CA ASP A 34 8.50 17.41 -9.20
C ASP A 34 9.54 17.11 -8.11
N SER A 35 9.10 16.98 -6.85
CA SER A 35 9.96 16.80 -5.68
C SER A 35 9.78 15.45 -4.99
N VAL A 36 8.75 14.69 -5.34
CA VAL A 36 8.42 13.39 -4.75
C VAL A 36 8.51 12.29 -5.80
N ILE A 37 9.26 11.25 -5.49
CA ILE A 37 9.35 10.06 -6.33
C ILE A 37 8.25 9.08 -5.91
N PHE A 38 7.32 8.79 -6.82
CA PHE A 38 6.29 7.77 -6.62
C PHE A 38 6.73 6.44 -7.23
N ASN A 39 6.54 5.38 -6.48
CA ASN A 39 6.91 4.01 -6.87
C ASN A 39 5.65 3.12 -6.92
N GLU A 40 5.72 1.93 -6.32
CA GLU A 40 4.63 0.95 -6.34
C GLU A 40 3.37 1.51 -5.67
N THR A 41 2.23 1.24 -6.29
CA THR A 41 0.92 1.72 -5.85
C THR A 41 -0.04 0.55 -5.75
N SER A 42 -0.75 0.46 -4.64
CA SER A 42 -1.86 -0.45 -4.42
C SER A 42 -3.19 0.30 -4.60
N LEU A 43 -4.14 -0.32 -5.27
CA LEU A 43 -5.49 0.21 -5.46
C LEU A 43 -6.49 -0.57 -4.60
N TYR A 44 -7.44 0.16 -4.04
CA TYR A 44 -8.54 -0.38 -3.27
C TYR A 44 -9.84 0.31 -3.68
N GLU A 45 -10.88 -0.47 -3.95
CA GLU A 45 -12.23 0.05 -4.19
C GLU A 45 -13.03 0.01 -2.89
N THR A 46 -13.55 1.17 -2.47
CA THR A 46 -14.35 1.30 -1.25
C THR A 46 -15.78 0.78 -1.46
N PRO A 47 -16.55 0.51 -0.40
CA PRO A 47 -17.97 0.14 -0.51
C PRO A 47 -18.82 1.18 -1.25
N LYS A 48 -18.44 2.45 -1.24
CA LYS A 48 -19.11 3.52 -2.00
C LYS A 48 -18.72 3.59 -3.47
N GLY A 49 -17.71 2.79 -3.88
CA GLY A 49 -17.21 2.77 -5.25
C GLY A 49 -16.10 3.78 -5.54
N ASP A 50 -15.57 4.47 -4.51
CA ASP A 50 -14.37 5.28 -4.68
C ASP A 50 -13.15 4.37 -4.91
N ILE A 51 -12.19 4.82 -5.71
CA ILE A 51 -10.91 4.14 -5.86
C ILE A 51 -9.86 4.87 -5.03
N VAL A 52 -9.30 4.19 -4.05
CA VAL A 52 -8.22 4.68 -3.20
C VAL A 52 -6.89 4.14 -3.70
N ALA A 53 -5.92 5.02 -3.95
CA ALA A 53 -4.56 4.67 -4.31
C ALA A 53 -3.64 4.89 -3.11
N PHE A 54 -3.03 3.82 -2.60
CA PHE A 54 -1.98 3.87 -1.59
C PHE A 54 -0.64 3.94 -2.29
N LEU A 55 0.06 5.05 -2.11
CA LEU A 55 1.24 5.42 -2.86
C LEU A 55 2.50 5.23 -2.02
N ARG A 56 3.44 4.44 -2.52
CA ARG A 56 4.80 4.42 -2.00
C ARG A 56 5.56 5.61 -2.55
N THR A 57 6.30 6.30 -1.68
CA THR A 57 7.20 7.38 -2.08
C THR A 57 8.66 7.04 -1.79
N ALA A 58 9.56 7.77 -2.44
CA ALA A 58 10.97 7.92 -2.10
C ALA A 58 11.30 9.43 -2.16
N ALA A 59 12.40 9.84 -1.56
CA ALA A 59 12.81 11.26 -1.46
C ALA A 59 11.77 12.18 -0.76
N PHE A 60 10.85 11.60 0.00
CA PHE A 60 9.86 12.29 0.82
C PHE A 60 9.80 11.67 2.22
N ASP A 61 10.97 11.45 2.83
CA ASP A 61 11.14 10.78 4.13
C ASP A 61 10.38 9.45 4.22
N ASP A 62 10.27 8.73 3.08
CA ASP A 62 9.56 7.45 2.94
C ASP A 62 8.08 7.48 3.44
N GLN A 63 7.46 8.65 3.41
CA GLN A 63 6.07 8.82 3.81
C GLN A 63 5.14 8.02 2.90
N ALA A 64 4.24 7.25 3.49
CA ALA A 64 3.10 6.70 2.79
C ALA A 64 2.17 7.84 2.34
N CYS A 65 1.68 7.78 1.11
CA CYS A 65 0.77 8.78 0.57
C CYS A 65 -0.51 8.14 0.03
N ILE A 66 -1.53 8.95 -0.15
CA ILE A 66 -2.86 8.51 -0.60
C ILE A 66 -3.41 9.49 -1.63
N ALA A 67 -4.15 8.97 -2.61
CA ALA A 67 -4.99 9.75 -3.53
C ALA A 67 -6.31 9.01 -3.73
N ARG A 68 -7.37 9.74 -4.10
CA ARG A 68 -8.72 9.18 -4.24
C ARG A 68 -9.38 9.61 -5.55
N SER A 69 -10.05 8.67 -6.18
CA SER A 69 -10.99 8.93 -7.28
C SER A 69 -12.42 8.67 -6.80
N THR A 70 -13.32 9.62 -7.05
CA THR A 70 -14.76 9.52 -6.77
C THR A 70 -15.60 9.47 -8.04
N ASP A 71 -14.95 9.32 -9.18
CA ASP A 71 -15.56 9.37 -10.53
C ASP A 71 -15.29 8.11 -11.38
N GLY A 72 -14.98 7.00 -10.70
CA GLY A 72 -14.72 5.72 -11.37
C GLY A 72 -13.35 5.65 -12.06
N GLY A 73 -12.34 6.37 -11.56
CA GLY A 73 -10.98 6.34 -12.11
C GLY A 73 -10.79 7.26 -13.32
N LYS A 74 -11.65 8.26 -13.51
CA LYS A 74 -11.46 9.27 -14.57
C LYS A 74 -10.49 10.36 -14.14
N SER A 75 -10.48 10.66 -12.83
CA SER A 75 -9.53 11.57 -12.20
C SER A 75 -9.24 11.18 -10.76
N PHE A 76 -8.13 11.68 -10.21
CA PHE A 76 -7.77 11.52 -8.80
C PHE A 76 -7.62 12.88 -8.12
N SER A 77 -7.89 12.93 -6.81
CA SER A 77 -7.58 14.08 -5.97
C SER A 77 -6.07 14.35 -5.99
N LYS A 78 -5.66 15.54 -5.57
CA LYS A 78 -4.26 15.74 -5.21
C LYS A 78 -3.88 14.70 -4.14
N TRP A 79 -2.68 14.12 -4.28
CA TRP A 79 -2.14 13.21 -3.27
C TRP A 79 -1.84 13.95 -1.96
N GLU A 80 -1.89 13.23 -0.84
CA GLU A 80 -1.54 13.75 0.47
C GLU A 80 -0.76 12.71 1.28
N SER A 81 0.06 13.16 2.24
CA SER A 81 0.75 12.27 3.17
C SER A 81 -0.25 11.64 4.12
N MET A 82 -0.08 10.36 4.40
CA MET A 82 -0.84 9.63 5.41
C MET A 82 -0.32 9.87 6.84
N GLY A 83 0.80 10.59 7.00
CA GLY A 83 1.38 10.93 8.29
C GLY A 83 2.20 9.82 8.93
N PHE A 84 2.60 8.80 8.18
CA PHE A 84 3.49 7.74 8.65
C PHE A 84 4.38 7.21 7.52
N GLN A 85 5.49 6.59 7.89
CA GLN A 85 6.42 5.93 6.98
C GLN A 85 5.98 4.49 6.70
N GLY A 86 6.08 4.05 5.44
CA GLY A 86 5.77 2.67 5.07
C GLY A 86 5.80 2.43 3.59
N HIS A 87 6.35 1.26 3.18
CA HIS A 87 6.42 0.91 1.77
C HIS A 87 6.81 -0.55 1.49
N PRO A 88 6.31 -1.10 0.35
CA PRO A 88 5.08 -0.66 -0.31
C PRO A 88 3.86 -1.00 0.55
N LEU A 89 2.71 -0.41 0.24
CA LEU A 89 1.47 -0.64 0.96
C LEU A 89 0.58 -1.62 0.19
N ASN A 90 -0.22 -2.40 0.92
CA ASN A 90 -1.24 -3.27 0.33
C ASN A 90 -2.48 -3.30 1.21
N ALA A 91 -3.66 -3.27 0.61
CA ALA A 91 -4.94 -3.21 1.30
C ALA A 91 -5.79 -4.46 1.05
N LEU A 92 -6.37 -5.00 2.11
CA LEU A 92 -7.33 -6.11 2.06
C LEU A 92 -8.63 -5.70 2.75
N ARG A 93 -9.77 -5.83 2.06
CA ARG A 93 -11.08 -5.69 2.68
C ARG A 93 -11.36 -6.89 3.58
N LEU A 94 -11.75 -6.63 4.82
CA LEU A 94 -12.18 -7.63 5.78
C LEU A 94 -13.69 -7.93 5.63
N PRO A 95 -14.19 -9.06 6.18
CA PRO A 95 -15.61 -9.44 6.07
C PRO A 95 -16.57 -8.40 6.66
N ASP A 96 -16.14 -7.61 7.63
CA ASP A 96 -16.91 -6.51 8.23
C ASP A 96 -16.71 -5.15 7.52
N ASN A 97 -16.12 -5.16 6.32
CA ASN A 97 -15.75 -4.02 5.49
C ASN A 97 -14.62 -3.13 6.04
N ARG A 98 -14.07 -3.35 7.23
CA ARG A 98 -12.81 -2.69 7.61
C ARG A 98 -11.71 -3.06 6.61
N VAL A 99 -10.66 -2.28 6.59
CA VAL A 99 -9.54 -2.47 5.66
C VAL A 99 -8.27 -2.73 6.45
N LEU A 100 -7.66 -3.90 6.21
CA LEU A 100 -6.32 -4.18 6.69
C LEU A 100 -5.32 -3.58 5.71
N LEU A 101 -4.64 -2.51 6.12
CA LEU A 101 -3.52 -1.92 5.38
C LEU A 101 -2.22 -2.49 5.93
N THR A 102 -1.43 -3.15 5.09
CA THR A 102 -0.16 -3.78 5.45
C THR A 102 1.00 -3.12 4.73
N TYR A 103 2.17 -3.02 5.38
CA TYR A 103 3.36 -2.41 4.78
C TYR A 103 4.66 -2.86 5.45
N GLY A 104 5.77 -2.74 4.70
CA GLY A 104 7.11 -2.84 5.26
C GLY A 104 7.50 -1.54 5.96
N TYR A 105 8.15 -1.65 7.12
CA TYR A 105 8.73 -0.52 7.83
C TYR A 105 10.25 -0.61 7.73
N ARG A 106 10.83 0.22 6.85
CA ARG A 106 12.25 0.17 6.45
C ARG A 106 13.15 1.09 7.26
N HIS A 107 12.69 1.54 8.43
CA HIS A 107 13.43 2.31 9.42
C HIS A 107 13.65 1.45 10.68
N GLN A 108 14.51 1.90 11.59
CA GLN A 108 14.73 1.20 12.86
C GLN A 108 13.53 1.38 13.81
N PRO A 109 13.02 0.32 14.43
CA PRO A 109 13.35 -1.10 14.20
C PRO A 109 12.68 -1.62 12.93
N PHE A 110 13.49 -2.25 12.05
CA PHE A 110 13.01 -2.78 10.76
C PHE A 110 11.96 -3.87 10.95
N GLY A 111 10.88 -3.81 10.18
CA GLY A 111 9.82 -4.78 10.41
C GLY A 111 8.61 -4.69 9.47
N ILE A 112 7.53 -5.33 9.89
CA ILE A 112 6.25 -5.34 9.19
C ILE A 112 5.21 -4.71 10.10
N ARG A 113 4.40 -3.83 9.54
CA ARG A 113 3.36 -3.08 10.23
C ARG A 113 2.02 -3.23 9.55
N VAL A 114 0.96 -3.04 10.32
CA VAL A 114 -0.40 -2.96 9.78
C VAL A 114 -1.19 -1.86 10.48
N ARG A 115 -2.25 -1.39 9.80
CA ARG A 115 -3.29 -0.51 10.35
C ARG A 115 -4.64 -1.06 9.97
N ILE A 116 -5.65 -0.89 10.83
CA ILE A 116 -7.03 -1.19 10.52
C ILE A 116 -7.75 0.11 10.23
N LEU A 117 -8.17 0.29 8.98
CA LEU A 117 -8.88 1.48 8.53
C LEU A 117 -10.38 1.23 8.48
N ASN A 118 -11.15 2.31 8.53
CA ASN A 118 -12.57 2.26 8.22
C ASN A 118 -12.80 1.86 6.74
N PRO A 119 -14.02 1.43 6.36
CA PRO A 119 -14.31 0.94 5.00
C PRO A 119 -13.95 1.92 3.87
N GLU A 120 -14.03 3.21 4.16
CA GLU A 120 -13.75 4.28 3.18
C GLU A 120 -12.30 4.78 3.25
N CYS A 121 -11.47 4.22 4.13
CA CYS A 121 -10.07 4.63 4.32
C CYS A 121 -9.89 6.13 4.56
N THR A 122 -10.78 6.75 5.36
CA THR A 122 -10.72 8.19 5.67
C THR A 122 -10.05 8.50 7.01
N ASP A 123 -9.80 7.48 7.83
CA ASP A 123 -9.18 7.58 9.16
C ASP A 123 -7.68 7.20 9.16
N PHE A 124 -7.06 7.14 7.99
CA PHE A 124 -5.68 6.66 7.80
C PHE A 124 -4.67 7.38 8.71
N ALA A 125 -4.84 8.67 8.97
CA ALA A 125 -3.93 9.46 9.80
C ALA A 125 -4.08 9.15 11.30
N SER A 126 -5.25 8.68 11.75
CA SER A 126 -5.55 8.41 13.17
C SER A 126 -5.59 6.92 13.51
N ALA A 127 -5.68 6.03 12.52
CA ALA A 127 -5.68 4.58 12.75
C ALA A 127 -4.39 4.14 13.44
N PRO A 128 -4.46 3.39 14.56
CA PRO A 128 -3.27 2.98 15.29
C PRO A 128 -2.42 2.00 14.48
N GLU A 129 -1.10 2.14 14.61
CA GLU A 129 -0.15 1.17 14.07
C GLU A 129 -0.10 -0.08 14.94
N ILE A 130 -0.09 -1.24 14.30
CA ILE A 130 0.10 -2.54 14.92
C ILE A 130 1.39 -3.16 14.35
N ILE A 131 2.30 -3.52 15.25
CA ILE A 131 3.57 -4.14 14.90
C ILE A 131 3.38 -5.64 14.73
N LEU A 132 3.63 -6.18 13.53
CA LEU A 132 3.68 -7.62 13.32
C LEU A 132 5.09 -8.19 13.53
N ARG A 133 6.09 -7.45 13.07
CA ARG A 133 7.52 -7.79 13.20
C ARG A 133 8.32 -6.50 13.44
N ASP A 134 9.37 -6.58 14.26
CA ASP A 134 10.34 -5.50 14.53
C ASP A 134 11.77 -6.02 14.65
N ASP A 135 12.00 -7.27 14.21
CA ASP A 135 13.25 -8.01 14.33
C ASP A 135 13.99 -8.17 12.98
N GLY A 136 13.76 -7.23 12.04
CA GLY A 136 14.47 -7.21 10.76
C GLY A 136 15.94 -6.85 10.89
N GLY A 137 16.79 -7.53 10.13
CA GLY A 137 18.25 -7.29 10.15
C GLY A 137 18.66 -6.02 9.41
N ASN A 138 17.91 -5.59 8.40
CA ASN A 138 18.12 -4.34 7.66
C ASN A 138 16.84 -3.90 6.91
N SER A 139 16.91 -2.78 6.19
CA SER A 139 15.80 -2.17 5.48
C SER A 139 15.29 -2.95 4.26
N ASP A 140 15.99 -3.98 3.82
CA ASP A 140 15.58 -4.77 2.65
C ASP A 140 14.57 -5.86 3.05
N ILE A 141 13.36 -5.43 3.36
CA ILE A 141 12.19 -6.20 3.82
C ILE A 141 10.92 -5.60 3.27
N GLY A 142 9.80 -6.32 3.36
CA GLY A 142 8.47 -5.78 3.04
C GLY A 142 7.77 -6.51 1.90
N TYR A 143 7.14 -5.76 0.99
CA TYR A 143 6.28 -6.26 -0.08
C TYR A 143 5.21 -7.19 0.48
N THR A 144 4.48 -6.65 1.45
CA THR A 144 3.43 -7.38 2.15
C THR A 144 2.26 -7.71 1.21
N TRP A 145 1.71 -8.91 1.35
CA TRP A 145 0.51 -9.32 0.64
C TRP A 145 -0.44 -10.05 1.58
N PRO A 146 -1.53 -9.40 2.01
CA PRO A 146 -2.54 -10.02 2.86
C PRO A 146 -3.54 -10.82 2.03
N VAL A 147 -3.96 -11.97 2.54
CA VAL A 147 -5.00 -12.82 1.94
C VAL A 147 -5.84 -13.48 3.04
N MET A 148 -7.17 -13.53 2.84
CA MET A 148 -8.05 -14.32 3.71
C MET A 148 -7.75 -15.82 3.52
N MET A 149 -7.51 -16.53 4.60
CA MET A 149 -7.39 -17.98 4.64
C MET A 149 -8.75 -18.64 4.84
N ASP A 150 -9.56 -18.03 5.70
CA ASP A 150 -10.95 -18.36 6.02
C ASP A 150 -11.65 -17.10 6.56
N ASP A 151 -12.85 -17.23 7.11
CA ASP A 151 -13.65 -16.09 7.58
C ASP A 151 -12.98 -15.31 8.73
N ASN A 152 -12.06 -15.93 9.47
CA ASN A 152 -11.47 -15.35 10.68
C ASN A 152 -9.94 -15.21 10.62
N HIS A 153 -9.27 -15.80 9.64
CA HIS A 153 -7.81 -15.80 9.58
C HIS A 153 -7.29 -15.13 8.30
N ILE A 154 -6.27 -14.31 8.49
CA ILE A 154 -5.55 -13.63 7.41
C ILE A 154 -4.10 -14.09 7.44
N LEU A 155 -3.59 -14.51 6.30
CA LEU A 155 -2.15 -14.67 6.10
C LEU A 155 -1.58 -13.40 5.47
N VAL A 156 -0.65 -12.77 6.14
CA VAL A 156 0.15 -11.67 5.59
C VAL A 156 1.50 -12.24 5.20
N THR A 157 1.76 -12.38 3.90
CA THR A 157 3.06 -12.81 3.38
C THR A 157 3.96 -11.60 3.11
N TYR A 158 5.27 -11.78 3.23
CA TYR A 158 6.26 -10.74 2.95
C TYR A 158 7.64 -11.38 2.74
N TYR A 159 8.59 -10.66 2.15
CA TYR A 159 9.97 -11.07 2.27
C TYR A 159 10.64 -10.40 3.46
N PHE A 160 11.58 -11.11 4.05
CA PHE A 160 12.20 -10.72 5.31
C PHE A 160 13.65 -11.16 5.40
N ASN A 161 14.43 -10.49 6.24
CA ASN A 161 15.76 -10.93 6.62
C ASN A 161 15.99 -10.71 8.13
N LYS A 162 16.88 -11.51 8.72
CA LYS A 162 17.38 -11.34 10.07
C LYS A 162 18.90 -11.19 10.03
N ASP A 163 19.46 -10.35 10.91
CA ASP A 163 20.91 -10.25 11.16
C ASP A 163 21.73 -10.05 9.86
N ASN A 164 21.23 -9.23 8.92
CA ASN A 164 21.80 -9.08 7.58
C ASN A 164 21.91 -10.37 6.77
N GLY A 165 21.15 -11.39 7.17
CA GLY A 165 21.15 -12.70 6.57
C GLY A 165 20.45 -12.80 5.21
N ILE A 166 20.19 -14.04 4.85
CA ILE A 166 19.52 -14.36 3.58
C ILE A 166 18.07 -13.88 3.60
N ARG A 167 17.64 -13.25 2.49
CA ARG A 167 16.24 -12.90 2.28
C ARG A 167 15.44 -14.18 2.08
N HIS A 168 14.32 -14.26 2.75
CA HIS A 168 13.41 -15.40 2.68
C HIS A 168 11.96 -14.93 2.69
N ILE A 169 11.07 -15.76 2.19
CA ILE A 169 9.63 -15.51 2.33
C ILE A 169 9.22 -15.93 3.74
N ALA A 170 8.50 -15.04 4.39
CA ALA A 170 7.90 -15.25 5.70
C ALA A 170 6.41 -14.88 5.68
N GLY A 171 5.70 -15.21 6.74
CA GLY A 171 4.29 -14.85 6.90
C GLY A 171 3.90 -14.76 8.36
N THR A 172 2.86 -13.96 8.61
CA THR A 172 2.20 -13.85 9.90
C THR A 172 0.72 -14.16 9.71
N ILE A 173 0.17 -15.03 10.55
CA ILE A 173 -1.26 -15.31 10.59
C ILE A 173 -1.90 -14.42 11.64
N LEU A 174 -2.94 -13.69 11.24
CA LEU A 174 -3.75 -12.83 12.10
C LEU A 174 -5.12 -13.45 12.28
N GLU A 175 -5.66 -13.39 13.50
CA GLU A 175 -7.04 -13.74 13.82
C GLU A 175 -7.88 -12.46 13.91
N ILE A 176 -8.99 -12.41 13.17
CA ILE A 176 -9.96 -11.32 13.25
C ILE A 176 -10.86 -11.56 14.45
N LYS A 177 -10.95 -10.55 15.34
CA LYS A 177 -11.93 -10.52 16.43
C LYS A 177 -12.98 -9.46 16.13
N TYR A 178 -14.23 -9.91 16.09
CA TYR A 178 -15.40 -9.07 15.85
C TYR A 178 -15.92 -8.46 17.15
#